data_8362c14219a4d84487c46f623655fcef
#
_entry.id   8362c14219a4d84487c46f623655fcef
#
_cell.length_a   1.000
_cell.length_b   1.000
_cell.length_c   1.000
_cell.angle_alpha   90.00
_cell.angle_beta   90.00
_cell.angle_gamma   90.00
#
_symmetry.space_group_name_H-M   'P 1'
#
loop_
_entity.id
_entity.type
_entity.pdbx_description
1 polymer ?
#
loop_
_entity_poly.entity_id
_entity_poly.type
_entity_poly.pdbx_seq_one_letter_code
_entity_poly.pdbx_strand_id
1 'polypeptide(L)'
;MYFKKMILISLCLANVAMAQTKLYTEQFRPQFHFSPATNWCNDPNGLVYNNGTYHLFYQHNPFGNVWGHMTWAHATSKDLIHWKHQPIAIPEENGVMIFSGTCVVDKNNTSGFGKDGTIPMVAVYTGHIENVNQSQCIAYSLDDGITWTKYANNPVLDIHKKDFRDPKIFWHAQKKYWVMALVLSVEHMVQFYSSPNLKDWKHLSNFGPVGDTSGVWECPDLTQVPVEGIPGKKKWLLQISQNASMQYFVGEFDGVSFKNEN
;
A
#
# COMPACT_ATOMS: atom_id res chain seq x y z
N MET A 1 -56.22 -11.70 -58.44
CA MET A 1 -55.05 -10.85 -58.66
C MET A 1 -54.70 -10.22 -57.33
N TYR A 2 -53.79 -10.86 -56.55
CA TYR A 2 -53.39 -10.39 -55.22
C TYR A 2 -52.08 -9.68 -55.33
N PHE A 3 -52.04 -8.36 -55.00
CA PHE A 3 -50.83 -7.57 -54.85
C PHE A 3 -50.25 -7.83 -53.46
N LYS A 4 -49.08 -8.47 -53.37
CA LYS A 4 -48.29 -8.53 -52.17
C LYS A 4 -47.52 -7.21 -51.99
N LYS A 5 -47.87 -6.45 -50.97
CA LYS A 5 -47.08 -5.32 -50.50
C LYS A 5 -45.86 -5.83 -49.75
N MET A 6 -44.68 -5.66 -50.31
CA MET A 6 -43.41 -5.83 -49.60
C MET A 6 -43.15 -4.58 -48.75
N ILE A 7 -43.15 -4.76 -47.45
CA ILE A 7 -42.71 -3.72 -46.51
C ILE A 7 -41.18 -3.89 -46.36
N LEU A 8 -40.42 -2.92 -46.86
CA LEU A 8 -38.98 -2.81 -46.62
C LEU A 8 -38.78 -2.20 -45.22
N ILE A 9 -38.34 -3.02 -44.26
CA ILE A 9 -37.91 -2.54 -42.96
C ILE A 9 -36.42 -2.14 -43.11
N SER A 10 -36.18 -0.83 -43.16
CA SER A 10 -34.84 -0.25 -43.12
C SER A 10 -34.33 -0.28 -41.66
N LEU A 11 -33.43 -1.20 -41.36
CA LEU A 11 -32.70 -1.22 -40.07
C LEU A 11 -31.68 -0.11 -40.09
N CYS A 12 -31.96 1.03 -39.49
CA CYS A 12 -30.96 2.03 -39.15
C CYS A 12 -30.09 1.49 -37.99
N LEU A 13 -28.95 0.92 -38.30
CA LEU A 13 -27.88 0.67 -37.32
C LEU A 13 -27.32 2.03 -36.91
N ALA A 14 -27.80 2.58 -35.82
CA ALA A 14 -27.16 3.69 -35.14
C ALA A 14 -25.79 3.19 -34.56
N ASN A 15 -24.71 3.47 -35.28
CA ASN A 15 -23.38 3.37 -34.72
C ASN A 15 -23.26 4.44 -33.62
N VAL A 16 -23.48 4.05 -32.37
CA VAL A 16 -23.09 4.85 -31.22
C VAL A 16 -21.58 4.78 -31.15
N ALA A 17 -20.90 5.72 -31.84
CA ALA A 17 -19.50 5.97 -31.61
C ALA A 17 -19.36 6.43 -30.15
N MET A 18 -19.03 5.53 -29.24
CA MET A 18 -18.56 5.91 -27.92
C MET A 18 -17.29 6.73 -28.16
N ALA A 19 -17.37 8.03 -27.94
CA ALA A 19 -16.20 8.89 -27.93
C ALA A 19 -15.27 8.33 -26.85
N GLN A 20 -14.18 7.68 -27.28
CA GLN A 20 -13.15 7.20 -26.38
C GLN A 20 -12.50 8.44 -25.77
N THR A 21 -12.84 8.73 -24.52
CA THR A 21 -12.23 9.85 -23.80
C THR A 21 -10.72 9.62 -23.80
N LYS A 22 -10.00 10.53 -24.46
CA LYS A 22 -8.55 10.46 -24.52
C LYS A 22 -8.02 10.73 -23.10
N LEU A 23 -7.51 9.71 -22.46
CA LEU A 23 -6.93 9.81 -21.10
C LEU A 23 -5.60 10.60 -21.14
N TYR A 24 -5.20 11.16 -20.02
CA TYR A 24 -3.93 11.87 -19.81
C TYR A 24 -3.74 13.12 -20.67
N THR A 25 -4.82 13.86 -20.94
CA THR A 25 -4.80 15.10 -21.74
C THR A 25 -5.11 16.35 -20.93
N GLU A 26 -5.28 16.21 -19.63
CA GLU A 26 -5.58 17.33 -18.75
C GLU A 26 -4.37 18.29 -18.67
N GLN A 27 -4.63 19.58 -18.61
CA GLN A 27 -3.61 20.66 -18.68
C GLN A 27 -2.47 20.49 -17.66
N PHE A 28 -2.77 20.01 -16.45
CA PHE A 28 -1.80 19.89 -15.36
C PHE A 28 -1.40 18.42 -15.08
N ARG A 29 -1.70 17.52 -15.99
CA ARG A 29 -1.33 16.11 -15.85
C ARG A 29 0.20 15.98 -15.84
N PRO A 30 0.81 15.30 -14.82
CA PRO A 30 2.23 14.99 -14.84
C PRO A 30 2.63 14.21 -16.09
N GLN A 31 3.79 14.55 -16.67
CA GLN A 31 4.24 13.95 -17.92
C GLN A 31 5.15 12.73 -17.72
N PHE A 32 5.80 12.62 -16.56
CA PHE A 32 6.76 11.56 -16.26
C PHE A 32 6.63 10.98 -14.83
N HIS A 33 5.75 11.54 -14.00
CA HIS A 33 5.38 10.91 -12.74
C HIS A 33 4.17 10.00 -12.94
N PHE A 34 4.10 8.92 -12.14
CA PHE A 34 2.89 8.10 -12.10
C PHE A 34 1.69 8.95 -11.71
N SER A 35 0.58 8.72 -12.37
CA SER A 35 -0.73 9.25 -11.96
C SER A 35 -1.83 8.27 -12.38
N PRO A 36 -2.92 8.14 -11.63
CA PRO A 36 -4.03 7.28 -12.00
C PRO A 36 -4.69 7.76 -13.29
N ALA A 37 -5.33 6.88 -14.02
CA ALA A 37 -6.06 7.25 -15.25
C ALA A 37 -7.18 8.24 -14.96
N THR A 38 -7.88 8.06 -13.88
CA THR A 38 -9.01 8.91 -13.41
C THR A 38 -9.08 8.89 -11.89
N ASN A 39 -9.85 9.80 -11.34
CA ASN A 39 -10.26 9.84 -9.94
C ASN A 39 -9.14 10.16 -8.94
N TRP A 40 -9.50 10.20 -7.67
CA TRP A 40 -8.62 10.57 -6.56
C TRP A 40 -7.51 9.53 -6.34
N CYS A 41 -6.30 10.00 -6.09
CA CYS A 41 -5.25 9.20 -5.45
C CYS A 41 -4.45 10.04 -4.47
N ASN A 42 -3.90 9.39 -3.43
CA ASN A 42 -2.94 9.97 -2.50
C ASN A 42 -1.73 9.04 -2.34
N ASP A 43 -1.54 8.42 -1.20
CA ASP A 43 -0.32 7.73 -0.83
C ASP A 43 0.07 6.59 -1.79
N PRO A 44 1.35 6.52 -2.22
CA PRO A 44 1.90 5.29 -2.76
C PRO A 44 2.01 4.24 -1.66
N ASN A 45 1.63 3.01 -1.97
CA ASN A 45 1.64 1.89 -1.05
C ASN A 45 2.38 0.70 -1.64
N GLY A 46 2.85 -0.18 -0.77
CA GLY A 46 3.27 -1.52 -1.13
C GLY A 46 4.27 -1.62 -2.28
N LEU A 47 5.12 -0.59 -2.50
CA LEU A 47 6.11 -0.63 -3.57
C LEU A 47 7.05 -1.83 -3.37
N VAL A 48 7.02 -2.78 -4.32
CA VAL A 48 7.76 -4.02 -4.22
C VAL A 48 8.25 -4.48 -5.60
N TYR A 49 9.44 -5.09 -5.64
CA TYR A 49 9.99 -5.71 -6.83
C TYR A 49 9.92 -7.23 -6.72
N ASN A 50 9.28 -7.87 -7.69
CA ASN A 50 9.17 -9.32 -7.75
C ASN A 50 9.26 -9.80 -9.21
N ASN A 51 10.01 -10.86 -9.47
CA ASN A 51 10.12 -11.53 -10.77
C ASN A 51 10.30 -10.56 -11.97
N GLY A 52 11.20 -9.55 -11.81
CA GLY A 52 11.49 -8.58 -12.88
C GLY A 52 10.39 -7.53 -13.08
N THR A 53 9.48 -7.35 -12.12
CA THR A 53 8.38 -6.40 -12.18
C THR A 53 8.36 -5.55 -10.91
N TYR A 54 8.26 -4.24 -11.07
CA TYR A 54 7.93 -3.29 -10.01
C TYR A 54 6.42 -3.22 -9.87
N HIS A 55 5.91 -3.35 -8.66
CA HIS A 55 4.52 -3.19 -8.31
C HIS A 55 4.37 -1.94 -7.47
N LEU A 56 3.45 -1.08 -7.84
CA LEU A 56 3.03 0.10 -7.11
C LEU A 56 1.55 -0.07 -6.78
N PHE A 57 1.22 -0.09 -5.51
CA PHE A 57 -0.14 0.10 -5.05
C PHE A 57 -0.31 1.55 -4.61
N TYR A 58 -1.53 2.03 -4.57
CA TYR A 58 -1.79 3.41 -4.16
C TYR A 58 -3.21 3.58 -3.65
N GLN A 59 -3.36 4.52 -2.72
CA GLN A 59 -4.66 4.93 -2.23
C GLN A 59 -5.48 5.51 -3.36
N HIS A 60 -6.69 5.02 -3.56
CA HIS A 60 -7.54 5.40 -4.68
C HIS A 60 -9.02 5.39 -4.30
N ASN A 61 -9.73 6.44 -4.68
CA ASN A 61 -11.18 6.43 -4.69
C ASN A 61 -11.66 6.08 -6.09
N PRO A 62 -12.19 4.88 -6.35
CA PRO A 62 -12.62 4.49 -7.69
C PRO A 62 -13.89 5.18 -8.17
N PHE A 63 -14.60 5.90 -7.30
CA PHE A 63 -15.91 6.47 -7.59
C PHE A 63 -15.89 8.00 -7.81
N GLY A 64 -14.78 8.69 -7.49
CA GLY A 64 -14.76 10.14 -7.62
C GLY A 64 -13.41 10.81 -7.36
N ASN A 65 -13.40 12.15 -7.54
CA ASN A 65 -12.21 12.99 -7.44
C ASN A 65 -12.02 13.61 -6.04
N VAL A 66 -12.64 13.05 -5.02
CA VAL A 66 -12.50 13.46 -3.63
C VAL A 66 -12.00 12.30 -2.77
N TRP A 67 -11.40 12.64 -1.64
CA TRP A 67 -10.99 11.63 -0.67
C TRP A 67 -12.22 10.86 -0.13
N GLY A 68 -12.09 9.56 0.02
CA GLY A 68 -13.11 8.63 0.48
C GLY A 68 -13.04 7.31 -0.27
N HIS A 69 -13.76 6.31 0.16
CA HIS A 69 -13.82 4.99 -0.48
C HIS A 69 -12.45 4.39 -0.81
N MET A 70 -11.49 4.54 0.13
CA MET A 70 -10.11 4.15 -0.12
C MET A 70 -9.98 2.68 -0.42
N THR A 71 -9.39 2.40 -1.59
CA THR A 71 -8.97 1.09 -2.07
C THR A 71 -7.47 1.09 -2.33
N TRP A 72 -6.84 -0.07 -2.42
CA TRP A 72 -5.54 -0.17 -3.08
C TRP A 72 -5.74 -0.45 -4.56
N ALA A 73 -5.54 0.57 -5.40
CA ALA A 73 -5.35 0.36 -6.83
C ALA A 73 -3.93 -0.13 -7.10
N HIS A 74 -3.68 -0.65 -8.30
CA HIS A 74 -2.43 -1.32 -8.63
C HIS A 74 -1.92 -0.90 -10.00
N ALA A 75 -0.61 -0.70 -10.10
CA ALA A 75 0.11 -0.52 -11.35
C ALA A 75 1.42 -1.30 -11.35
N THR A 76 1.89 -1.70 -12.52
CA THR A 76 3.14 -2.44 -12.70
C THR A 76 4.05 -1.74 -13.69
N SER A 77 5.37 -1.88 -13.49
CA SER A 77 6.39 -1.33 -14.38
C SER A 77 7.59 -2.27 -14.49
N LYS A 78 8.33 -2.15 -15.59
CA LYS A 78 9.63 -2.81 -15.78
C LYS A 78 10.82 -1.86 -15.52
N ASP A 79 10.57 -0.54 -15.49
CA ASP A 79 11.61 0.49 -15.48
C ASP A 79 11.32 1.67 -14.53
N LEU A 80 10.21 1.63 -13.75
CA LEU A 80 9.74 2.68 -12.85
C LEU A 80 9.29 3.97 -13.54
N ILE A 81 9.29 4.00 -14.88
CA ILE A 81 8.90 5.16 -15.70
C ILE A 81 7.59 4.85 -16.43
N HIS A 82 7.53 3.70 -17.10
CA HIS A 82 6.36 3.28 -17.86
C HIS A 82 5.49 2.34 -17.02
N TRP A 83 4.33 2.83 -16.61
CA TRP A 83 3.41 2.12 -15.74
C TRP A 83 2.21 1.59 -16.51
N LYS A 84 1.84 0.35 -16.22
CA LYS A 84 0.62 -0.29 -16.70
C LYS A 84 -0.34 -0.45 -15.52
N HIS A 85 -1.53 0.16 -15.66
CA HIS A 85 -2.61 -0.03 -14.68
C HIS A 85 -3.08 -1.47 -14.68
N GLN A 86 -3.35 -1.98 -13.50
CA GLN A 86 -3.90 -3.29 -13.22
C GLN A 86 -5.30 -3.13 -12.59
N PRO A 87 -6.09 -4.19 -12.47
CA PRO A 87 -7.31 -4.15 -11.66
C PRO A 87 -7.03 -3.71 -10.21
N ILE A 88 -8.06 -3.19 -9.53
CA ILE A 88 -7.98 -2.87 -8.10
C ILE A 88 -7.54 -4.13 -7.34
N ALA A 89 -6.46 -3.99 -6.56
CA ALA A 89 -5.89 -5.11 -5.81
C ALA A 89 -6.71 -5.42 -4.56
N ILE A 90 -6.97 -4.42 -3.73
CA ILE A 90 -7.68 -4.60 -2.46
C ILE A 90 -8.83 -3.57 -2.41
N PRO A 91 -10.07 -3.96 -2.68
CA PRO A 91 -11.22 -3.05 -2.66
C PRO A 91 -11.67 -2.73 -1.23
N GLU A 92 -12.27 -1.54 -1.04
CA GLU A 92 -13.12 -1.27 0.11
C GLU A 92 -14.25 -2.31 0.15
N GLU A 93 -14.57 -2.81 1.32
CA GLU A 93 -15.58 -3.85 1.51
C GLU A 93 -16.19 -3.81 2.90
N ASN A 94 -17.50 -3.97 3.00
CA ASN A 94 -18.23 -3.99 4.28
C ASN A 94 -17.96 -2.77 5.19
N GLY A 95 -17.76 -1.58 4.58
CA GLY A 95 -17.46 -0.35 5.32
C GLY A 95 -16.02 -0.27 5.85
N VAL A 96 -15.13 -1.18 5.44
CA VAL A 96 -13.70 -1.13 5.77
C VAL A 96 -12.94 -0.53 4.60
N MET A 97 -12.49 0.72 4.75
CA MET A 97 -11.58 1.36 3.80
C MET A 97 -10.16 0.80 3.97
N ILE A 98 -9.42 0.76 2.87
CA ILE A 98 -8.06 0.21 2.83
C ILE A 98 -7.07 1.37 2.87
N PHE A 99 -6.52 1.66 4.05
CA PHE A 99 -5.53 2.70 4.25
C PHE A 99 -4.12 2.22 3.94
N SER A 100 -3.13 3.09 4.15
CA SER A 100 -1.74 2.86 3.75
C SER A 100 -1.09 1.65 4.41
N GLY A 101 -0.03 1.17 3.79
CA GLY A 101 0.72 0.00 4.24
C GLY A 101 1.80 -0.46 3.27
N THR A 102 2.30 -1.66 3.47
CA THR A 102 3.45 -2.25 2.77
C THR A 102 3.08 -3.57 2.10
N CYS A 103 3.71 -3.87 0.97
CA CYS A 103 3.72 -5.21 0.38
C CYS A 103 5.11 -5.84 0.49
N VAL A 104 5.18 -7.12 0.82
CA VAL A 104 6.42 -7.89 0.90
C VAL A 104 6.31 -9.20 0.11
N VAL A 105 7.45 -9.71 -0.36
CA VAL A 105 7.56 -11.05 -0.93
C VAL A 105 8.00 -11.99 0.19
N ASP A 106 7.14 -12.88 0.61
CA ASP A 106 7.42 -13.86 1.67
C ASP A 106 8.17 -15.08 1.11
N LYS A 107 9.45 -14.86 0.78
CA LYS A 107 10.31 -15.86 0.11
C LYS A 107 10.40 -17.20 0.82
N ASN A 108 10.23 -17.22 2.13
CA ASN A 108 10.32 -18.42 2.95
C ASN A 108 8.94 -19.01 3.29
N ASN A 109 7.87 -18.43 2.73
CA ASN A 109 6.48 -18.81 3.01
C ASN A 109 6.20 -18.90 4.53
N THR A 110 6.72 -17.94 5.27
CA THR A 110 6.55 -17.88 6.73
C THR A 110 5.09 -17.69 7.12
N SER A 111 4.34 -17.00 6.26
CA SER A 111 2.90 -16.81 6.42
C SER A 111 2.09 -18.09 6.19
N GLY A 112 2.67 -19.08 5.49
CA GLY A 112 1.96 -20.31 5.12
C GLY A 112 0.83 -20.11 4.10
N PHE A 113 0.81 -18.97 3.38
CA PHE A 113 -0.17 -18.73 2.31
C PHE A 113 0.22 -19.42 1.01
N GLY A 114 1.53 -19.58 0.77
CA GLY A 114 2.04 -20.26 -0.43
C GLY A 114 1.66 -21.73 -0.45
N LYS A 115 1.24 -22.20 -1.62
CA LYS A 115 0.90 -23.60 -1.90
C LYS A 115 1.78 -24.11 -3.05
N ASP A 116 2.11 -25.39 -3.03
CA ASP A 116 2.82 -26.07 -4.12
C ASP A 116 4.11 -25.36 -4.56
N GLY A 117 4.85 -24.79 -3.60
CA GLY A 117 6.09 -24.05 -3.86
C GLY A 117 5.90 -22.61 -4.32
N THR A 118 4.67 -22.12 -4.42
CA THR A 118 4.39 -20.71 -4.75
C THR A 118 4.84 -19.78 -3.62
N ILE A 119 5.59 -18.74 -3.96
CA ILE A 119 6.03 -17.70 -3.03
C ILE A 119 4.95 -16.62 -2.96
N PRO A 120 4.31 -16.39 -1.81
CA PRO A 120 3.26 -15.40 -1.73
C PRO A 120 3.81 -13.97 -1.67
N MET A 121 3.11 -13.04 -2.30
CA MET A 121 3.18 -11.63 -1.97
C MET A 121 2.15 -11.35 -0.87
N VAL A 122 2.55 -10.59 0.16
CA VAL A 122 1.67 -10.28 1.30
C VAL A 122 1.62 -8.77 1.48
N ALA A 123 0.43 -8.21 1.34
CA ALA A 123 0.13 -6.83 1.67
C ALA A 123 -0.30 -6.74 3.14
N VAL A 124 0.30 -5.81 3.88
CA VAL A 124 -0.10 -5.47 5.25
C VAL A 124 -0.54 -4.01 5.22
N TYR A 125 -1.78 -3.76 5.57
CA TYR A 125 -2.42 -2.47 5.43
C TYR A 125 -3.28 -2.13 6.64
N THR A 126 -3.61 -0.86 6.78
CA THR A 126 -4.57 -0.43 7.80
C THR A 126 -6.00 -0.57 7.28
N GLY A 127 -6.80 -1.38 7.94
CA GLY A 127 -8.25 -1.38 7.78
C GLY A 127 -8.84 -0.26 8.63
N HIS A 128 -9.52 0.69 7.98
CA HIS A 128 -10.17 1.82 8.64
C HIS A 128 -11.69 1.65 8.64
N ILE A 129 -12.29 1.72 9.82
CA ILE A 129 -13.74 1.78 10.00
C ILE A 129 -14.06 3.17 10.55
N GLU A 130 -14.80 3.94 9.76
CA GLU A 130 -15.15 5.33 10.07
C GLU A 130 -15.71 5.48 11.50
N ASN A 131 -15.13 6.41 12.28
CA ASN A 131 -15.49 6.69 13.67
C ASN A 131 -15.37 5.52 14.67
N VAL A 132 -14.80 4.39 14.28
CA VAL A 132 -14.63 3.19 15.13
C VAL A 132 -13.17 3.00 15.51
N ASN A 133 -12.35 2.46 14.61
CA ASN A 133 -10.94 2.21 14.84
C ASN A 133 -10.13 2.04 13.55
N GLN A 134 -8.82 1.97 13.72
CA GLN A 134 -7.84 1.54 12.73
C GLN A 134 -7.12 0.30 13.25
N SER A 135 -7.05 -0.74 12.43
CA SER A 135 -6.42 -2.02 12.77
C SER A 135 -5.62 -2.55 11.59
N GLN A 136 -4.61 -3.40 11.85
CA GLN A 136 -3.78 -3.90 10.77
C GLN A 136 -4.36 -5.18 10.20
N CYS A 137 -4.49 -5.20 8.89
CA CYS A 137 -5.06 -6.29 8.11
C CYS A 137 -4.05 -6.79 7.08
N ILE A 138 -4.26 -8.00 6.57
CA ILE A 138 -3.43 -8.57 5.50
C ILE A 138 -4.29 -9.11 4.35
N ALA A 139 -3.70 -9.01 3.16
CA ALA A 139 -4.14 -9.71 1.96
C ALA A 139 -2.94 -10.37 1.30
N TYR A 140 -3.15 -11.42 0.53
CA TYR A 140 -2.06 -12.12 -0.15
C TYR A 140 -2.41 -12.44 -1.60
N SER A 141 -1.36 -12.54 -2.41
CA SER A 141 -1.42 -12.96 -3.80
C SER A 141 -0.51 -14.16 -4.03
N LEU A 142 -0.97 -15.11 -4.86
CA LEU A 142 -0.23 -16.31 -5.28
C LEU A 142 0.08 -16.32 -6.79
N ASP A 143 -0.18 -15.21 -7.48
CA ASP A 143 -0.06 -15.04 -8.92
C ASP A 143 0.68 -13.75 -9.30
N ASP A 144 1.77 -13.46 -8.59
CA ASP A 144 2.60 -12.27 -8.79
C ASP A 144 1.83 -10.95 -8.71
N GLY A 145 0.88 -10.86 -7.77
CA GLY A 145 0.16 -9.62 -7.47
C GLY A 145 -1.01 -9.30 -8.42
N ILE A 146 -1.44 -10.25 -9.27
CA ILE A 146 -2.57 -10.04 -10.19
C ILE A 146 -3.89 -10.10 -9.44
N THR A 147 -4.07 -11.13 -8.60
CA THR A 147 -5.26 -11.26 -7.75
C THR A 147 -4.89 -11.30 -6.27
N TRP A 148 -5.78 -10.78 -5.44
CA TRP A 148 -5.56 -10.65 -4.00
C TRP A 148 -6.70 -11.25 -3.19
N THR A 149 -6.35 -11.97 -2.14
CA THR A 149 -7.30 -12.55 -1.19
C THR A 149 -7.08 -11.93 0.18
N LYS A 150 -8.10 -11.28 0.73
CA LYS A 150 -8.09 -10.81 2.13
C LYS A 150 -8.02 -12.01 3.08
N TYR A 151 -7.19 -11.92 4.10
CA TYR A 151 -7.09 -12.97 5.10
C TYR A 151 -8.38 -13.07 5.92
N ALA A 152 -8.91 -14.29 6.04
CA ALA A 152 -10.22 -14.52 6.66
C ALA A 152 -10.27 -14.15 8.16
N ASN A 153 -9.11 -14.16 8.84
CA ASN A 153 -9.00 -13.83 10.26
C ASN A 153 -8.43 -12.42 10.49
N ASN A 154 -8.69 -11.48 9.57
CA ASN A 154 -8.40 -10.06 9.83
C ASN A 154 -9.32 -9.49 10.92
N PRO A 155 -8.84 -8.52 11.71
CA PRO A 155 -7.50 -7.95 11.71
C PRO A 155 -6.45 -8.85 12.37
N VAL A 156 -5.16 -8.72 11.95
CA VAL A 156 -4.03 -9.43 12.57
C VAL A 156 -3.40 -8.66 13.73
N LEU A 157 -3.70 -7.37 13.85
CA LEU A 157 -3.30 -6.53 14.98
C LEU A 157 -4.33 -5.42 15.19
N ASP A 158 -4.97 -5.42 16.36
CA ASP A 158 -5.90 -4.39 16.79
C ASP A 158 -5.64 -4.05 18.27
N ILE A 159 -5.43 -2.77 18.56
CA ILE A 159 -5.28 -2.25 19.92
C ILE A 159 -6.42 -1.30 20.30
N HIS A 160 -7.51 -1.31 19.52
CA HIS A 160 -8.71 -0.50 19.69
C HIS A 160 -8.46 1.01 19.76
N LYS A 161 -7.60 1.50 18.84
CA LYS A 161 -7.27 2.93 18.69
C LYS A 161 -7.82 3.46 17.36
N LYS A 162 -8.24 4.73 17.36
CA LYS A 162 -8.77 5.42 16.16
C LYS A 162 -7.69 5.80 15.17
N ASP A 163 -6.47 6.06 15.66
CA ASP A 163 -5.37 6.63 14.89
C ASP A 163 -4.11 5.74 15.04
N PHE A 164 -4.23 4.49 14.58
CA PHE A 164 -3.22 3.44 14.64
C PHE A 164 -3.00 2.84 13.26
N ARG A 165 -2.03 3.38 12.48
CA ARG A 165 -1.96 3.14 11.04
C ARG A 165 -0.58 3.08 10.42
N ASP A 166 -0.59 2.80 9.12
CA ASP A 166 0.51 2.90 8.15
C ASP A 166 1.66 1.92 8.44
N PRO A 167 1.41 0.61 8.41
CA PRO A 167 2.43 -0.39 8.74
C PRO A 167 3.51 -0.46 7.67
N LYS A 168 4.77 -0.24 8.06
CA LYS A 168 5.98 -0.55 7.32
C LYS A 168 6.51 -1.90 7.75
N ILE A 169 6.64 -2.86 6.83
CA ILE A 169 7.07 -4.22 7.14
C ILE A 169 8.38 -4.54 6.43
N PHE A 170 9.29 -5.22 7.13
CA PHE A 170 10.50 -5.80 6.53
C PHE A 170 10.97 -7.04 7.30
N TRP A 171 11.72 -7.92 6.62
CA TRP A 171 12.35 -9.08 7.25
C TRP A 171 13.65 -8.68 7.93
N HIS A 172 13.78 -8.95 9.22
CA HIS A 172 15.01 -8.73 9.96
C HIS A 172 15.87 -10.00 9.94
N ALA A 173 16.86 -10.03 9.06
CA ALA A 173 17.62 -11.25 8.75
C ALA A 173 18.34 -11.87 9.95
N GLN A 174 18.94 -11.05 10.83
CA GLN A 174 19.66 -11.53 12.01
C GLN A 174 18.73 -12.10 13.09
N LYS A 175 17.56 -11.51 13.28
CA LYS A 175 16.56 -11.94 14.27
C LYS A 175 15.64 -13.02 13.72
N LYS A 176 15.58 -13.21 12.39
CA LYS A 176 14.74 -14.19 11.70
C LYS A 176 13.25 -14.03 12.00
N TYR A 177 12.78 -12.77 11.96
CA TYR A 177 11.38 -12.42 12.06
C TYR A 177 11.05 -11.17 11.23
N TRP A 178 9.77 -10.94 10.99
CA TRP A 178 9.24 -9.72 10.42
C TRP A 178 9.19 -8.62 11.47
N VAL A 179 9.59 -7.43 11.08
CA VAL A 179 9.42 -6.21 11.88
C VAL A 179 8.33 -5.38 11.24
N MET A 180 7.45 -4.83 12.05
CA MET A 180 6.48 -3.80 11.68
C MET A 180 6.80 -2.54 12.45
N ALA A 181 6.92 -1.42 11.74
CA ALA A 181 6.87 -0.08 12.31
C ALA A 181 5.57 0.58 11.89
N LEU A 182 4.78 1.12 12.81
CA LEU A 182 3.55 1.84 12.52
C LEU A 182 3.31 2.92 13.56
N VAL A 183 2.41 3.87 13.26
CA VAL A 183 2.22 5.03 14.12
C VAL A 183 0.95 4.97 14.97
N LEU A 184 1.08 5.46 16.20
CA LEU A 184 0.02 6.11 16.95
C LEU A 184 0.07 7.59 16.55
N SER A 185 -0.76 7.97 15.59
CA SER A 185 -0.60 9.22 14.84
C SER A 185 -0.73 10.47 15.71
N VAL A 186 -1.70 10.48 16.62
CA VAL A 186 -2.00 11.62 17.50
C VAL A 186 -1.06 11.67 18.71
N GLU A 187 -0.60 10.50 19.16
CA GLU A 187 0.35 10.37 20.25
C GLU A 187 1.81 10.66 19.80
N HIS A 188 2.03 10.87 18.51
CA HIS A 188 3.36 11.10 17.91
C HIS A 188 4.36 10.00 18.28
N MET A 189 3.97 8.75 18.07
CA MET A 189 4.74 7.62 18.48
C MET A 189 4.81 6.56 17.39
N VAL A 190 6.00 6.09 17.07
CA VAL A 190 6.20 4.88 16.26
C VAL A 190 6.26 3.69 17.19
N GLN A 191 5.45 2.69 16.93
CA GLN A 191 5.50 1.41 17.62
C GLN A 191 6.17 0.35 16.75
N PHE A 192 7.03 -0.46 17.36
CA PHE A 192 7.66 -1.60 16.70
C PHE A 192 7.06 -2.91 17.20
N TYR A 193 6.82 -3.81 16.26
CA TYR A 193 6.31 -5.15 16.52
C TYR A 193 7.16 -6.18 15.80
N SER A 194 7.17 -7.43 16.30
CA SER A 194 7.76 -8.58 15.62
C SER A 194 6.72 -9.66 15.33
N SER A 195 6.91 -10.38 14.23
CA SER A 195 6.09 -11.54 13.89
C SER A 195 6.94 -12.64 13.24
N PRO A 196 6.76 -13.92 13.59
CA PRO A 196 7.38 -15.01 12.86
C PRO A 196 6.70 -15.31 11.52
N ASN A 197 5.45 -14.86 11.32
CA ASN A 197 4.56 -15.36 10.26
C ASN A 197 3.61 -14.32 9.64
N LEU A 198 3.83 -13.00 9.88
CA LEU A 198 2.99 -11.90 9.42
C LEU A 198 1.56 -11.87 9.99
N LYS A 199 1.18 -12.82 10.83
CA LYS A 199 -0.16 -12.95 11.42
C LYS A 199 -0.17 -12.68 12.93
N ASP A 200 0.83 -13.19 13.63
CA ASP A 200 0.92 -13.08 15.08
C ASP A 200 1.95 -12.02 15.45
N TRP A 201 1.50 -10.88 15.94
CA TRP A 201 2.35 -9.72 16.21
C TRP A 201 2.55 -9.50 17.71
N LYS A 202 3.80 -9.29 18.10
CA LYS A 202 4.21 -8.98 19.47
C LYS A 202 4.83 -7.60 19.51
N HIS A 203 4.33 -6.73 20.38
CA HIS A 203 4.93 -5.42 20.65
C HIS A 203 6.37 -5.57 21.17
N LEU A 204 7.27 -4.73 20.64
CA LEU A 204 8.68 -4.68 21.00
C LEU A 204 9.02 -3.41 21.78
N SER A 205 8.81 -2.25 21.17
CA SER A 205 9.20 -0.95 21.73
C SER A 205 8.45 0.20 21.08
N ASN A 206 8.65 1.39 21.61
CA ASN A 206 8.14 2.65 21.09
C ASN A 206 9.30 3.61 20.80
N PHE A 207 9.09 4.53 19.84
CA PHE A 207 9.94 5.68 19.56
C PHE A 207 9.08 6.94 19.45
N GLY A 208 9.45 7.98 20.19
CA GLY A 208 8.70 9.24 20.28
C GLY A 208 7.98 9.45 21.61
N PRO A 209 7.32 10.61 21.83
CA PRO A 209 7.31 11.75 20.92
C PRO A 209 8.66 12.48 20.88
N VAL A 210 9.14 12.85 19.70
CA VAL A 210 10.39 13.57 19.48
C VAL A 210 10.34 14.30 18.13
N GLY A 211 11.09 15.40 18.00
CA GLY A 211 11.10 16.20 16.78
C GLY A 211 9.84 17.06 16.66
N ASP A 212 9.32 17.17 15.43
CA ASP A 212 8.12 17.97 15.18
C ASP A 212 6.86 17.16 15.48
N THR A 213 6.02 17.71 16.36
CA THR A 213 4.72 17.16 16.78
C THR A 213 3.57 18.12 16.49
N SER A 214 3.76 19.08 15.57
CA SER A 214 2.73 20.06 15.22
C SER A 214 1.58 19.49 14.38
N GLY A 215 1.79 18.34 13.74
CA GLY A 215 0.78 17.60 12.98
C GLY A 215 0.75 16.13 13.33
N VAL A 216 -0.24 15.40 12.87
CA VAL A 216 -0.30 13.94 13.05
C VAL A 216 0.86 13.26 12.34
N TRP A 217 1.40 12.20 12.94
CA TRP A 217 2.42 11.38 12.32
C TRP A 217 1.79 10.31 11.44
N GLU A 218 2.36 10.11 10.24
CA GLU A 218 1.86 9.15 9.25
C GLU A 218 3.02 8.48 8.51
N CYS A 219 2.75 7.36 7.86
CA CYS A 219 3.61 6.67 6.90
C CYS A 219 5.06 6.50 7.39
N PRO A 220 5.32 5.85 8.53
CA PRO A 220 6.68 5.63 9.00
C PRO A 220 7.40 4.70 8.03
N ASP A 221 8.66 5.02 7.69
CA ASP A 221 9.53 4.12 6.94
C ASP A 221 10.84 3.93 7.69
N LEU A 222 11.22 2.68 7.95
CA LEU A 222 12.48 2.33 8.59
C LEU A 222 13.32 1.51 7.62
N THR A 223 14.45 2.09 7.19
CA THR A 223 15.33 1.47 6.19
C THR A 223 16.80 1.64 6.53
N GLN A 224 17.65 0.76 6.00
CA GLN A 224 19.09 0.91 6.09
C GLN A 224 19.63 1.69 4.90
N VAL A 225 20.41 2.73 5.18
CA VAL A 225 21.09 3.54 4.16
C VAL A 225 22.60 3.44 4.32
N PRO A 226 23.37 3.45 3.20
CA PRO A 226 24.83 3.48 3.28
C PRO A 226 25.31 4.83 3.81
N VAL A 227 26.42 4.83 4.54
CA VAL A 227 27.10 6.06 4.97
C VAL A 227 28.10 6.45 3.90
N GLU A 228 27.96 7.66 3.34
CA GLU A 228 28.85 8.18 2.32
C GLU A 228 30.31 8.19 2.83
N GLY A 229 31.26 7.82 1.95
CA GLY A 229 32.67 7.80 2.24
C GLY A 229 33.14 6.66 3.17
N ILE A 230 32.26 5.80 3.68
CA ILE A 230 32.64 4.68 4.57
C ILE A 230 32.08 3.35 4.02
N PRO A 231 32.87 2.63 3.20
CA PRO A 231 32.46 1.37 2.60
C PRO A 231 31.96 0.36 3.64
N GLY A 232 30.79 -0.24 3.37
CA GLY A 232 30.17 -1.26 4.23
C GLY A 232 29.45 -0.75 5.47
N LYS A 233 29.66 0.53 5.85
CA LYS A 233 28.92 1.12 6.96
C LYS A 233 27.52 1.52 6.54
N LYS A 234 26.53 1.16 7.35
CA LYS A 234 25.12 1.54 7.18
C LYS A 234 24.60 2.15 8.45
N LYS A 235 23.57 2.97 8.32
CA LYS A 235 22.76 3.50 9.41
C LYS A 235 21.31 3.19 9.15
N TRP A 236 20.48 3.19 10.19
CA TRP A 236 19.06 3.15 10.05
C TRP A 236 18.51 4.56 9.94
N LEU A 237 17.62 4.73 8.99
CA LEU A 237 16.87 5.96 8.73
C LEU A 237 15.41 5.68 9.02
N LEU A 238 14.85 6.37 10.02
CA LEU A 238 13.43 6.39 10.31
C LEU A 238 12.85 7.69 9.75
N GLN A 239 11.94 7.57 8.81
CA GLN A 239 11.21 8.69 8.21
C GLN A 239 9.77 8.69 8.70
N ILE A 240 9.19 9.89 8.86
CA ILE A 240 7.81 10.07 9.31
C ILE A 240 7.23 11.25 8.54
N SER A 241 6.09 11.05 7.88
CA SER A 241 5.33 12.10 7.23
C SER A 241 4.50 12.87 8.26
N GLN A 242 4.40 14.19 8.09
CA GLN A 242 3.49 15.05 8.86
C GLN A 242 3.23 16.38 8.14
N ASN A 243 2.01 16.92 8.21
CA ASN A 243 1.65 18.24 7.65
C ASN A 243 2.16 18.46 6.21
N ALA A 244 2.01 17.47 5.32
CA ALA A 244 2.54 17.48 3.95
C ALA A 244 4.06 17.74 3.87
N SER A 245 4.79 17.44 4.95
CA SER A 245 6.23 17.51 5.08
C SER A 245 6.76 16.16 5.57
N MET A 246 8.08 16.05 5.75
CA MET A 246 8.71 14.84 6.26
C MET A 246 9.83 15.20 7.24
N GLN A 247 9.87 14.51 8.36
CA GLN A 247 11.00 14.49 9.26
C GLN A 247 11.70 13.14 9.22
N TYR A 248 12.97 13.11 9.58
CA TYR A 248 13.74 11.89 9.66
C TYR A 248 14.69 11.86 10.85
N PHE A 249 15.01 10.65 11.29
CA PHE A 249 15.94 10.38 12.37
C PHE A 249 16.97 9.35 11.89
N VAL A 250 18.25 9.65 12.12
CA VAL A 250 19.36 8.73 11.81
C VAL A 250 19.77 8.05 13.11
N GLY A 251 19.99 6.74 13.06
CA GLY A 251 20.33 5.99 14.26
C GLY A 251 20.65 4.53 14.04
N GLU A 252 20.45 3.75 15.09
CA GLU A 252 20.63 2.30 15.10
C GLU A 252 19.32 1.59 15.46
N PHE A 253 19.05 0.49 14.79
CA PHE A 253 17.94 -0.41 15.11
C PHE A 253 18.49 -1.83 15.33
N ASP A 254 18.32 -2.35 16.52
CA ASP A 254 18.86 -3.66 16.94
C ASP A 254 17.89 -4.84 16.67
N GLY A 255 16.81 -4.55 15.98
CA GLY A 255 15.71 -5.48 15.73
C GLY A 255 14.58 -5.36 16.76
N VAL A 256 14.78 -4.63 17.85
CA VAL A 256 13.81 -4.43 18.93
C VAL A 256 13.48 -2.97 19.11
N SER A 257 14.48 -2.08 19.16
CA SER A 257 14.31 -0.66 19.44
C SER A 257 15.14 0.19 18.48
N PHE A 258 14.60 1.36 18.12
CA PHE A 258 15.32 2.39 17.40
C PHE A 258 15.90 3.40 18.39
N LYS A 259 17.20 3.69 18.22
CA LYS A 259 17.92 4.70 19.01
C LYS A 259 18.40 5.79 18.08
N ASN A 260 17.86 6.99 18.24
CA ASN A 260 18.26 8.18 17.51
C ASN A 260 19.66 8.63 17.96
N GLU A 261 20.48 9.11 17.01
CA GLU A 261 21.83 9.64 17.27
C GLU A 261 21.86 11.18 17.34
N ASN A 262 20.78 11.87 17.05
CA ASN A 262 20.69 13.34 17.00
C ASN A 262 20.11 13.90 18.30
#